data_ad82249a3d9ef09062722881b2184140
#
_entry.id   ad82249a3d9ef09062722881b2184140
#
_cell.length_a   1.000
_cell.length_b   1.000
_cell.length_c   1.000
_cell.angle_alpha   90.00
_cell.angle_beta   90.00
_cell.angle_gamma   90.00
#
_symmetry.space_group_name_H-M   'P 1'
#
loop_
_entity.id
_entity.type
_entity.pdbx_description
1 polymer ?
#
loop_
_entity_poly.entity_id
_entity_poly.type
_entity_poly.pdbx_seq_one_letter_code
_entity_poly.pdbx_strand_id
1 'polypeptide(L)'
;MFQVWHSIYKRIDYSNGMWRPEVLDYVFSHAPVPEYPVPGPDGLITLYRGMGTLSAPPDQAISWSTHPGNALWFAVHTGCGTHVAVARIWPEQIVWYADKFYNENEVIVRPGTITEYRYEDMIPATKRHVPAILAPALPEFIQYGRQVQKLGYQEENIFHFHGLKHILRVLLLSLIYFYNADDPLSTADKRVLIYFSLLHDIGRVNDDKDDTHGEKSVSLIHSKGLRIKDLPMDKKEYRIAELLIRYHCRDDSIGEKAILSAPGLSQKEKAHVIHLYHICKDMDGLDRIRFNGLDYRRLRTDYGRRLPLVAGALLDEPVVHALDMDWSDIISTVSDNGK
;
A
#
# COMPACT_ATOMS: atom_id res chain seq x y z
N MET A 1 -28.55 -13.94 -20.70
CA MET A 1 -27.29 -14.51 -21.20
C MET A 1 -26.08 -13.82 -20.56
N PHE A 2 -25.92 -12.50 -20.67
CA PHE A 2 -24.81 -11.76 -20.07
C PHE A 2 -24.64 -12.00 -18.56
N GLN A 3 -25.71 -11.91 -17.77
CA GLN A 3 -25.66 -12.14 -16.32
C GLN A 3 -25.18 -13.54 -15.94
N VAL A 4 -25.55 -14.57 -16.71
CA VAL A 4 -25.09 -15.95 -16.49
C VAL A 4 -23.58 -16.05 -16.75
N TRP A 5 -23.14 -15.53 -17.91
CA TRP A 5 -21.71 -15.47 -18.24
C TRP A 5 -20.92 -14.73 -17.18
N HIS A 6 -21.37 -13.54 -16.78
CA HIS A 6 -20.69 -12.71 -15.80
C HIS A 6 -20.62 -13.38 -14.41
N SER A 7 -21.69 -14.10 -14.02
CA SER A 7 -21.68 -14.90 -12.78
C SER A 7 -20.65 -16.03 -12.80
N ILE A 8 -20.39 -16.63 -13.96
CA ILE A 8 -19.35 -17.65 -14.15
C ILE A 8 -17.97 -16.97 -14.18
N TYR A 9 -17.85 -15.90 -14.96
CA TYR A 9 -16.60 -15.14 -15.15
C TYR A 9 -16.00 -14.67 -13.81
N LYS A 10 -16.79 -14.15 -12.90
CA LYS A 10 -16.36 -13.70 -11.56
C LYS A 10 -15.79 -14.80 -10.66
N ARG A 11 -16.00 -16.07 -10.99
CA ARG A 11 -15.51 -17.21 -10.21
C ARG A 11 -14.22 -17.79 -10.76
N ILE A 12 -13.67 -17.20 -11.79
CA ILE A 12 -12.50 -17.68 -12.51
C ILE A 12 -11.38 -16.66 -12.34
N ASP A 13 -10.36 -17.03 -11.61
CA ASP A 13 -9.22 -16.15 -11.33
C ASP A 13 -8.45 -15.76 -12.60
N TYR A 14 -8.35 -16.68 -13.56
CA TYR A 14 -7.63 -16.47 -14.82
C TYR A 14 -8.46 -16.97 -16.00
N SER A 15 -9.20 -16.07 -16.61
CA SER A 15 -10.08 -16.40 -17.75
C SER A 15 -9.41 -16.23 -19.13
N ASN A 16 -8.09 -16.03 -19.17
CA ASN A 16 -7.34 -15.76 -20.40
C ASN A 16 -7.53 -16.89 -21.43
N GLY A 17 -8.13 -16.56 -22.58
CA GLY A 17 -8.33 -17.50 -23.66
C GLY A 17 -9.40 -18.58 -23.42
N MET A 18 -10.13 -18.54 -22.29
CA MET A 18 -11.22 -19.51 -22.02
C MET A 18 -12.43 -19.29 -22.93
N TRP A 19 -12.61 -18.05 -23.38
CA TRP A 19 -13.80 -17.68 -24.15
C TRP A 19 -13.42 -17.42 -25.59
N ARG A 20 -14.08 -18.14 -26.52
CA ARG A 20 -13.89 -17.87 -27.94
C ARG A 20 -14.47 -16.49 -28.29
N PRO A 21 -13.86 -15.74 -29.22
CA PRO A 21 -14.33 -14.41 -29.61
C PRO A 21 -15.82 -14.35 -29.95
N GLU A 22 -16.32 -15.34 -30.69
CA GLU A 22 -17.72 -15.40 -31.10
C GLU A 22 -18.67 -15.53 -29.90
N VAL A 23 -18.24 -16.22 -28.83
CA VAL A 23 -19.01 -16.36 -27.60
C VAL A 23 -19.06 -15.02 -26.87
N LEU A 24 -17.92 -14.31 -26.76
CA LEU A 24 -17.88 -12.97 -26.15
C LEU A 24 -18.70 -11.98 -26.92
N ASP A 25 -18.63 -11.98 -28.25
CA ASP A 25 -19.44 -11.09 -29.09
C ASP A 25 -20.93 -11.33 -28.90
N TYR A 26 -21.34 -12.58 -28.86
CA TYR A 26 -22.74 -12.93 -28.60
C TYR A 26 -23.17 -12.50 -27.20
N VAL A 27 -22.38 -12.79 -26.17
CA VAL A 27 -22.69 -12.44 -24.79
C VAL A 27 -22.78 -10.91 -24.61
N PHE A 28 -21.81 -10.19 -25.15
CA PHE A 28 -21.74 -8.73 -25.02
C PHE A 28 -22.82 -7.99 -25.81
N SER A 29 -23.30 -8.57 -26.91
CA SER A 29 -24.48 -8.03 -27.60
C SER A 29 -25.78 -8.13 -26.79
N HIS A 30 -25.77 -8.95 -25.73
CA HIS A 30 -26.93 -9.13 -24.82
C HIS A 30 -26.65 -8.52 -23.43
N ALA A 31 -25.61 -7.68 -23.32
CA ALA A 31 -25.37 -6.93 -22.10
C ALA A 31 -26.50 -5.92 -21.86
N PRO A 32 -26.89 -5.67 -20.59
CA PRO A 32 -27.81 -4.58 -20.30
C PRO A 32 -27.16 -3.25 -20.71
N VAL A 33 -27.99 -2.23 -20.95
CA VAL A 33 -27.49 -0.87 -21.19
C VAL A 33 -26.63 -0.46 -19.98
N PRO A 34 -25.35 -0.12 -20.18
CA PRO A 34 -24.46 0.18 -19.06
C PRO A 34 -24.84 1.51 -18.39
N GLU A 35 -24.81 1.52 -17.07
CA GLU A 35 -24.58 2.79 -16.36
C GLU A 35 -23.10 3.14 -16.56
N TYR A 36 -22.79 4.39 -16.87
CA TYR A 36 -21.39 4.77 -17.10
C TYR A 36 -20.78 5.40 -15.85
N PRO A 37 -19.50 5.12 -15.55
CA PRO A 37 -18.76 5.92 -14.59
C PRO A 37 -18.74 7.39 -15.06
N VAL A 38 -18.56 8.31 -14.11
CA VAL A 38 -18.45 9.74 -14.42
C VAL A 38 -17.15 9.99 -15.20
N PRO A 39 -17.24 10.50 -16.44
CA PRO A 39 -16.03 10.83 -17.21
C PRO A 39 -15.23 11.97 -16.58
N GLY A 40 -13.95 12.01 -16.88
CA GLY A 40 -13.10 13.17 -16.57
C GLY A 40 -13.50 14.43 -17.37
N PRO A 41 -12.84 15.56 -17.10
CA PRO A 41 -13.12 16.83 -17.81
C PRO A 41 -12.95 16.76 -19.32
N ASP A 42 -12.18 15.80 -19.81
CA ASP A 42 -11.91 15.55 -21.23
C ASP A 42 -12.85 14.51 -21.87
N GLY A 43 -13.86 14.06 -21.13
CA GLY A 43 -14.86 13.08 -21.58
C GLY A 43 -14.39 11.63 -21.48
N LEU A 44 -13.14 11.36 -21.09
CA LEU A 44 -12.58 10.01 -20.99
C LEU A 44 -12.73 9.45 -19.58
N ILE A 45 -12.87 8.12 -19.51
CA ILE A 45 -12.87 7.36 -18.26
C ILE A 45 -11.47 6.74 -18.06
N THR A 46 -10.88 6.98 -16.90
CA THR A 46 -9.60 6.35 -16.52
C THR A 46 -9.87 4.99 -15.90
N LEU A 47 -9.20 3.97 -16.42
CA LEU A 47 -9.29 2.58 -15.99
C LEU A 47 -7.95 2.10 -15.46
N TYR A 48 -8.02 1.23 -14.46
CA TYR A 48 -6.88 0.60 -13.81
C TYR A 48 -7.03 -0.91 -13.87
N ARG A 49 -5.91 -1.61 -14.08
CA ARG A 49 -5.88 -3.08 -14.04
C ARG A 49 -4.65 -3.56 -13.28
N GLY A 50 -4.89 -4.32 -12.22
CA GLY A 50 -3.86 -5.07 -11.54
C GLY A 50 -3.44 -6.29 -12.35
N MET A 51 -2.15 -6.51 -12.44
CA MET A 51 -1.57 -7.57 -13.26
C MET A 51 -0.55 -8.39 -12.46
N GLY A 52 -0.63 -9.68 -12.65
CA GLY A 52 0.36 -10.67 -12.22
C GLY A 52 0.96 -11.41 -13.39
N THR A 53 1.80 -12.41 -13.11
CA THR A 53 2.49 -13.20 -14.14
C THR A 53 1.56 -13.97 -15.08
N LEU A 54 0.34 -14.29 -14.63
CA LEU A 54 -0.67 -15.03 -15.39
C LEU A 54 -1.75 -14.15 -16.00
N SER A 55 -1.68 -12.84 -15.83
CA SER A 55 -2.68 -11.91 -16.35
C SER A 55 -2.64 -11.82 -17.87
N ALA A 56 -3.81 -11.66 -18.50
CA ALA A 56 -3.89 -11.29 -19.91
C ALA A 56 -3.21 -9.93 -20.12
N PRO A 57 -2.51 -9.72 -21.25
CA PRO A 57 -2.02 -8.40 -21.62
C PRO A 57 -3.19 -7.39 -21.69
N PRO A 58 -2.92 -6.10 -21.46
CA PRO A 58 -3.96 -5.09 -21.34
C PRO A 58 -4.89 -5.00 -22.57
N ASP A 59 -4.35 -5.15 -23.76
CA ASP A 59 -5.10 -5.13 -25.02
C ASP A 59 -6.06 -6.34 -25.20
N GLN A 60 -5.79 -7.44 -24.49
CA GLN A 60 -6.64 -8.65 -24.51
C GLN A 60 -7.53 -8.74 -23.26
N ALA A 61 -7.35 -7.85 -22.32
CA ALA A 61 -8.06 -7.90 -21.05
C ALA A 61 -9.50 -7.42 -21.18
N ILE A 62 -10.42 -8.11 -20.51
CA ILE A 62 -11.85 -7.81 -20.51
C ILE A 62 -12.25 -6.94 -19.33
N SER A 63 -11.65 -7.17 -18.15
CA SER A 63 -12.04 -6.53 -16.89
C SER A 63 -11.01 -5.52 -16.44
N TRP A 64 -11.52 -4.37 -16.05
CA TRP A 64 -10.78 -3.23 -15.52
C TRP A 64 -11.55 -2.64 -14.34
N SER A 65 -10.94 -1.74 -13.58
CA SER A 65 -11.62 -0.99 -12.51
C SER A 65 -11.46 0.51 -12.72
N THR A 66 -12.45 1.28 -12.31
CA THR A 66 -12.30 2.75 -12.21
C THR A 66 -11.56 3.17 -10.93
N HIS A 67 -11.30 2.23 -10.01
CA HIS A 67 -10.65 2.53 -8.74
C HIS A 67 -9.25 1.90 -8.66
N PRO A 68 -8.18 2.69 -8.42
CA PRO A 68 -6.80 2.19 -8.39
C PRO A 68 -6.54 1.18 -7.26
N GLY A 69 -7.23 1.32 -6.12
CA GLY A 69 -7.11 0.38 -5.01
C GLY A 69 -7.58 -1.03 -5.36
N ASN A 70 -8.66 -1.15 -6.15
CA ASN A 70 -9.13 -2.45 -6.63
C ASN A 70 -8.11 -3.10 -7.57
N ALA A 71 -7.52 -2.32 -8.47
CA ALA A 71 -6.46 -2.83 -9.34
C ALA A 71 -5.25 -3.32 -8.54
N LEU A 72 -4.82 -2.59 -7.52
CA LEU A 72 -3.78 -3.03 -6.61
C LEU A 72 -4.14 -4.32 -5.90
N TRP A 73 -5.37 -4.40 -5.36
CA TRP A 73 -5.83 -5.60 -4.66
C TRP A 73 -5.77 -6.84 -5.56
N PHE A 74 -6.23 -6.73 -6.81
CA PHE A 74 -6.14 -7.84 -7.77
C PHE A 74 -4.70 -8.19 -8.12
N ALA A 75 -3.81 -7.21 -8.28
CA ALA A 75 -2.39 -7.49 -8.52
C ALA A 75 -1.76 -8.28 -7.38
N VAL A 76 -2.08 -7.93 -6.14
CA VAL A 76 -1.52 -8.54 -4.93
C VAL A 76 -2.13 -9.90 -4.64
N HIS A 77 -3.48 -10.00 -4.73
CA HIS A 77 -4.21 -11.22 -4.40
C HIS A 77 -3.82 -12.43 -5.26
N THR A 78 -3.34 -12.20 -6.46
CA THR A 78 -2.84 -13.24 -7.34
C THR A 78 -1.43 -13.74 -7.00
N GLY A 79 -0.81 -13.20 -5.96
CA GLY A 79 0.45 -13.66 -5.37
C GLY A 79 1.74 -13.28 -6.12
N CYS A 80 1.65 -12.64 -7.27
CA CYS A 80 2.81 -12.19 -8.07
C CYS A 80 2.48 -10.92 -8.83
N GLY A 81 2.11 -9.85 -8.10
CA GLY A 81 1.81 -8.55 -8.68
C GLY A 81 3.02 -7.99 -9.44
N THR A 82 2.87 -7.74 -10.72
CA THR A 82 3.94 -7.22 -11.57
C THR A 82 3.75 -5.77 -11.94
N HIS A 83 2.51 -5.37 -12.24
CA HIS A 83 2.20 -4.04 -12.74
C HIS A 83 0.78 -3.60 -12.36
N VAL A 84 0.56 -2.30 -12.42
CA VAL A 84 -0.77 -1.71 -12.59
C VAL A 84 -0.78 -1.02 -13.95
N ALA A 85 -1.63 -1.49 -14.85
CA ALA A 85 -1.88 -0.84 -16.13
C ALA A 85 -2.93 0.26 -15.97
N VAL A 86 -2.74 1.37 -16.68
CA VAL A 86 -3.68 2.50 -16.73
C VAL A 86 -4.02 2.78 -18.18
N ALA A 87 -5.30 2.85 -18.48
CA ALA A 87 -5.83 3.19 -19.80
C ALA A 87 -6.88 4.28 -19.69
N ARG A 88 -7.24 4.87 -20.83
CA ARG A 88 -8.30 5.88 -20.93
C ARG A 88 -9.18 5.55 -22.12
N ILE A 89 -10.47 5.47 -21.91
CA ILE A 89 -11.42 5.09 -22.94
C ILE A 89 -12.61 6.05 -22.97
N TRP A 90 -13.32 6.07 -24.11
CA TRP A 90 -14.61 6.73 -24.22
C TRP A 90 -15.71 5.89 -23.55
N PRO A 91 -16.75 6.51 -22.95
CA PRO A 91 -17.87 5.78 -22.35
C PRO A 91 -18.51 4.73 -23.26
N GLU A 92 -18.63 5.01 -24.56
CA GLU A 92 -19.26 4.14 -25.56
C GLU A 92 -18.48 2.83 -25.80
N GLN A 93 -17.24 2.74 -25.34
CA GLN A 93 -16.42 1.54 -25.43
C GLN A 93 -16.69 0.55 -24.30
N ILE A 94 -17.45 0.96 -23.28
CA ILE A 94 -17.82 0.13 -22.13
C ILE A 94 -18.96 -0.79 -22.52
N VAL A 95 -18.78 -2.10 -22.31
CA VAL A 95 -19.84 -3.11 -22.45
C VAL A 95 -20.73 -3.12 -21.22
N TRP A 96 -20.13 -2.98 -20.04
CA TRP A 96 -20.86 -3.02 -18.79
C TRP A 96 -20.04 -2.39 -17.65
N TYR A 97 -20.74 -1.81 -16.67
CA TYR A 97 -20.16 -1.23 -15.47
C TYR A 97 -20.96 -1.63 -14.24
N ALA A 98 -20.28 -2.02 -13.17
CA ALA A 98 -20.87 -2.32 -11.87
C ALA A 98 -20.21 -1.49 -10.77
N ASP A 99 -20.91 -0.50 -10.28
CA ASP A 99 -20.51 0.26 -9.10
C ASP A 99 -20.96 -0.39 -7.78
N LYS A 100 -22.05 -1.15 -7.82
CA LYS A 100 -22.83 -1.58 -6.63
C LYS A 100 -22.57 -3.03 -6.16
N PHE A 101 -21.99 -3.86 -7.00
CA PHE A 101 -21.71 -5.24 -6.63
C PHE A 101 -20.23 -5.40 -6.22
N TYR A 102 -19.98 -5.72 -4.96
CA TYR A 102 -18.68 -6.00 -4.37
C TYR A 102 -17.70 -4.81 -4.25
N ASN A 103 -18.12 -3.56 -4.48
CA ASN A 103 -17.25 -2.36 -4.48
C ASN A 103 -16.03 -2.46 -5.43
N GLU A 104 -16.08 -3.32 -6.46
CA GLU A 104 -14.96 -3.51 -7.39
C GLU A 104 -14.87 -2.41 -8.43
N ASN A 105 -15.96 -1.64 -8.63
CA ASN A 105 -16.04 -0.61 -9.66
C ASN A 105 -15.59 -1.18 -11.03
N GLU A 106 -16.06 -2.38 -11.33
CA GLU A 106 -15.65 -3.16 -12.50
C GLU A 106 -16.19 -2.58 -13.78
N VAL A 107 -15.33 -2.45 -14.77
CA VAL A 107 -15.65 -2.10 -16.14
C VAL A 107 -15.32 -3.28 -17.06
N ILE A 108 -16.30 -3.76 -17.79
CA ILE A 108 -16.11 -4.77 -18.83
C ILE A 108 -15.97 -4.08 -20.18
N VAL A 109 -14.93 -4.43 -20.91
CA VAL A 109 -14.67 -3.96 -22.29
C VAL A 109 -14.49 -5.15 -23.23
N ARG A 110 -14.59 -4.95 -24.53
CA ARG A 110 -14.25 -5.99 -25.53
C ARG A 110 -12.73 -6.17 -25.59
N PRO A 111 -12.20 -7.38 -25.77
CA PRO A 111 -10.81 -7.58 -26.16
C PRO A 111 -10.46 -6.69 -27.37
N GLY A 112 -9.28 -6.09 -27.37
CA GLY A 112 -8.85 -5.16 -28.41
C GLY A 112 -9.38 -3.73 -28.28
N THR A 113 -10.24 -3.42 -27.30
CA THR A 113 -10.69 -2.05 -27.05
C THR A 113 -9.58 -1.17 -26.53
N ILE A 114 -8.76 -1.69 -25.63
CA ILE A 114 -7.65 -0.95 -25.02
C ILE A 114 -6.41 -1.10 -25.93
N THR A 115 -6.17 -0.11 -26.74
CA THR A 115 -5.00 -0.08 -27.65
C THR A 115 -3.85 0.77 -27.11
N GLU A 116 -4.17 1.72 -26.22
CA GLU A 116 -3.20 2.62 -25.59
C GLU A 116 -3.30 2.50 -24.08
N TYR A 117 -2.19 2.20 -23.46
CA TYR A 117 -2.07 2.09 -22.00
C TYR A 117 -0.63 2.38 -21.57
N ARG A 118 -0.47 2.68 -20.29
CA ARG A 118 0.84 2.77 -19.63
C ARG A 118 0.85 1.92 -18.37
N TYR A 119 2.02 1.57 -17.91
CA TYR A 119 2.21 0.98 -16.58
C TYR A 119 2.58 2.06 -15.59
N GLU A 120 2.06 1.95 -14.37
CA GLU A 120 2.55 2.75 -13.25
C GLU A 120 3.97 2.33 -12.89
N ASP A 121 4.80 3.30 -12.49
CA ASP A 121 6.17 3.03 -12.03
C ASP A 121 6.11 2.46 -10.60
N MET A 122 5.89 1.15 -10.52
CA MET A 122 5.86 0.39 -9.27
C MET A 122 6.92 -0.70 -9.28
N ILE A 123 7.48 -0.99 -8.11
CA ILE A 123 8.41 -2.11 -7.94
C ILE A 123 7.60 -3.40 -7.96
N PRO A 124 7.87 -4.33 -8.88
CA PRO A 124 7.14 -5.58 -8.97
C PRO A 124 7.31 -6.45 -7.73
N ALA A 125 6.21 -7.01 -7.22
CA ALA A 125 6.22 -7.95 -6.11
C ALA A 125 6.55 -9.37 -6.59
N THR A 126 7.72 -9.56 -7.18
CA THR A 126 8.17 -10.87 -7.66
C THR A 126 9.19 -11.47 -6.70
N LYS A 127 9.36 -12.80 -6.79
CA LYS A 127 10.36 -13.58 -6.06
C LYS A 127 11.80 -13.08 -6.23
N ARG A 128 12.08 -12.32 -7.27
CA ARG A 128 13.39 -11.70 -7.50
C ARG A 128 13.51 -10.34 -6.82
N HIS A 129 12.48 -9.50 -6.90
CA HIS A 129 12.54 -8.11 -6.47
C HIS A 129 12.34 -7.97 -4.96
N VAL A 130 11.34 -8.67 -4.39
CA VAL A 130 11.01 -8.55 -2.96
C VAL A 130 12.19 -8.92 -2.06
N PRO A 131 12.89 -10.07 -2.23
CA PRO A 131 14.04 -10.38 -1.39
C PRO A 131 15.18 -9.38 -1.49
N ALA A 132 15.46 -8.88 -2.70
CA ALA A 132 16.52 -7.90 -2.91
C ALA A 132 16.26 -6.59 -2.16
N ILE A 133 14.99 -6.17 -2.10
CA ILE A 133 14.57 -4.95 -1.39
C ILE A 133 14.56 -5.17 0.13
N LEU A 134 14.15 -6.34 0.59
CA LEU A 134 14.08 -6.69 2.01
C LEU A 134 15.46 -6.87 2.65
N ALA A 135 16.41 -7.49 1.93
CA ALA A 135 17.69 -7.91 2.48
C ALA A 135 18.41 -6.84 3.31
N PRO A 136 18.56 -5.58 2.88
CA PRO A 136 19.24 -4.56 3.68
C PRO A 136 18.44 -4.11 4.92
N ALA A 137 17.12 -4.28 4.93
CA ALA A 137 16.23 -3.86 6.00
C ALA A 137 16.10 -4.91 7.12
N LEU A 138 16.25 -6.20 6.79
CA LEU A 138 15.94 -7.31 7.69
C LEU A 138 16.71 -7.31 9.02
N PRO A 139 18.04 -7.02 9.09
CA PRO A 139 18.76 -7.04 10.37
C PRO A 139 18.16 -6.10 11.40
N GLU A 140 17.85 -4.87 11.02
CA GLU A 140 17.23 -3.90 11.92
C GLU A 140 15.75 -4.19 12.16
N PHE A 141 15.05 -4.69 11.14
CA PHE A 141 13.67 -5.15 11.32
C PHE A 141 13.56 -6.22 12.40
N ILE A 142 14.43 -7.23 12.39
CA ILE A 142 14.47 -8.29 13.42
C ILE A 142 14.82 -7.71 14.78
N GLN A 143 15.83 -6.83 14.84
CA GLN A 143 16.26 -6.19 16.08
C GLN A 143 15.13 -5.41 16.77
N TYR A 144 14.44 -4.58 16.02
CA TYR A 144 13.42 -3.67 16.56
C TYR A 144 12.01 -4.29 16.56
N GLY A 145 11.69 -5.14 15.59
CA GLY A 145 10.41 -5.84 15.51
C GLY A 145 10.14 -6.72 16.73
N ARG A 146 11.17 -7.42 17.25
CA ARG A 146 11.04 -8.21 18.49
C ARG A 146 10.65 -7.38 19.72
N GLN A 147 10.83 -6.07 19.68
CA GLN A 147 10.45 -5.20 20.80
C GLN A 147 8.96 -4.84 20.77
N VAL A 148 8.31 -4.94 19.61
CA VAL A 148 6.89 -4.58 19.44
C VAL A 148 6.00 -5.42 20.36
N GLN A 149 6.29 -6.70 20.53
CA GLN A 149 5.54 -7.59 21.43
C GLN A 149 5.55 -7.08 22.89
N LYS A 150 6.60 -6.37 23.31
CA LYS A 150 6.73 -5.83 24.67
C LYS A 150 6.04 -4.48 24.85
N LEU A 151 5.63 -3.83 23.76
CA LEU A 151 4.97 -2.53 23.80
C LEU A 151 3.47 -2.64 24.15
N GLY A 152 2.90 -3.85 24.11
CA GLY A 152 1.52 -4.12 24.49
C GLY A 152 0.48 -3.88 23.40
N TYR A 153 0.91 -3.91 22.12
CA TYR A 153 -0.03 -3.95 21.00
C TYR A 153 -0.83 -5.25 21.02
N GLN A 154 -2.10 -5.15 20.69
CA GLN A 154 -2.96 -6.31 20.51
C GLN A 154 -2.59 -7.05 19.22
N GLU A 155 -2.90 -8.34 19.15
CA GLU A 155 -2.77 -9.08 17.90
C GLU A 155 -3.82 -8.58 16.89
N GLU A 156 -3.38 -8.46 15.63
CA GLU A 156 -4.25 -8.07 14.54
C GLU A 156 -5.28 -9.18 14.27
N ASN A 157 -6.55 -8.81 14.26
CA ASN A 157 -7.67 -9.67 13.91
C ASN A 157 -8.79 -8.84 13.27
N ILE A 158 -9.94 -9.45 12.97
CA ILE A 158 -11.09 -8.77 12.37
C ILE A 158 -11.67 -7.62 13.21
N PHE A 159 -11.26 -7.49 14.48
CA PHE A 159 -11.70 -6.42 15.39
C PHE A 159 -10.57 -5.45 15.77
N HIS A 160 -9.32 -5.73 15.35
CA HIS A 160 -8.14 -4.95 15.71
C HIS A 160 -7.17 -4.87 14.51
N PHE A 161 -7.46 -3.95 13.60
CA PHE A 161 -6.68 -3.78 12.38
C PHE A 161 -5.36 -3.00 12.56
N HIS A 162 -5.23 -2.25 13.67
CA HIS A 162 -4.03 -1.47 14.00
C HIS A 162 -3.18 -2.18 15.09
N GLY A 163 -3.12 -3.50 15.01
CA GLY A 163 -2.39 -4.34 15.95
C GLY A 163 -0.92 -4.56 15.57
N LEU A 164 -0.36 -5.59 16.18
CA LEU A 164 1.04 -5.98 16.06
C LEU A 164 1.54 -6.05 14.61
N LYS A 165 0.80 -6.70 13.72
CA LYS A 165 1.20 -6.89 12.31
C LYS A 165 1.27 -5.57 11.55
N HIS A 166 0.34 -4.64 11.79
CA HIS A 166 0.39 -3.30 11.22
C HIS A 166 1.69 -2.59 11.58
N ILE A 167 2.03 -2.55 12.87
CA ILE A 167 3.25 -1.92 13.35
C ILE A 167 4.50 -2.53 12.73
N LEU A 168 4.54 -3.86 12.62
CA LEU A 168 5.65 -4.57 11.98
C LEU A 168 5.77 -4.23 10.48
N ARG A 169 4.65 -4.17 9.75
CA ARG A 169 4.68 -3.79 8.33
C ARG A 169 5.12 -2.35 8.13
N VAL A 170 4.64 -1.41 8.96
CA VAL A 170 5.08 0.00 8.92
C VAL A 170 6.58 0.13 9.22
N LEU A 171 7.09 -0.62 10.20
CA LEU A 171 8.52 -0.66 10.50
C LEU A 171 9.33 -1.17 9.30
N LEU A 172 8.90 -2.30 8.71
CA LEU A 172 9.60 -2.89 7.58
C LEU A 172 9.57 -1.97 6.35
N LEU A 173 8.42 -1.37 6.03
CA LEU A 173 8.29 -0.41 4.94
C LEU A 173 9.18 0.83 5.16
N SER A 174 9.27 1.34 6.39
CA SER A 174 10.14 2.47 6.73
C SER A 174 11.63 2.13 6.54
N LEU A 175 12.04 0.94 6.90
CA LEU A 175 13.39 0.46 6.68
C LEU A 175 13.68 0.18 5.20
N ILE A 176 12.71 -0.39 4.47
CA ILE A 176 12.79 -0.54 3.01
C ILE A 176 13.01 0.82 2.36
N TYR A 177 12.21 1.83 2.74
CA TYR A 177 12.37 3.19 2.23
C TYR A 177 13.78 3.70 2.50
N PHE A 178 14.24 3.64 3.74
CA PHE A 178 15.55 4.15 4.14
C PHE A 178 16.70 3.53 3.34
N TYR A 179 16.65 2.21 3.10
CA TYR A 179 17.75 1.49 2.47
C TYR A 179 17.74 1.49 0.94
N ASN A 180 16.58 1.73 0.32
CA ASN A 180 16.44 1.54 -1.13
C ASN A 180 15.98 2.80 -1.88
N ALA A 181 15.46 3.83 -1.19
CA ALA A 181 15.13 5.09 -1.85
C ALA A 181 16.41 5.84 -2.21
N ASP A 182 16.41 6.49 -3.38
CA ASP A 182 17.44 7.46 -3.75
C ASP A 182 17.15 8.80 -3.03
N ASP A 183 17.25 8.79 -1.72
CA ASP A 183 16.89 9.87 -0.82
C ASP A 183 17.98 10.02 0.24
N PRO A 184 18.60 11.20 0.38
CA PRO A 184 19.76 11.41 1.26
C PRO A 184 19.37 11.47 2.75
N LEU A 185 18.76 10.41 3.25
CA LEU A 185 18.41 10.28 4.66
C LEU A 185 19.64 9.95 5.52
N SER A 186 19.73 10.60 6.66
CA SER A 186 20.80 10.36 7.65
C SER A 186 20.46 9.21 8.60
N THR A 187 21.46 8.73 9.34
CA THR A 187 21.23 7.76 10.44
C THR A 187 20.29 8.33 11.53
N ALA A 188 20.28 9.65 11.74
CA ALA A 188 19.34 10.31 12.64
C ALA A 188 17.90 10.16 12.13
N ASP A 189 17.69 10.37 10.83
CA ASP A 189 16.37 10.20 10.18
C ASP A 189 15.89 8.74 10.29
N LYS A 190 16.78 7.77 10.09
CA LYS A 190 16.47 6.36 10.30
C LYS A 190 15.95 6.09 11.70
N ARG A 191 16.62 6.62 12.74
CA ARG A 191 16.16 6.46 14.12
C ARG A 191 14.77 7.07 14.35
N VAL A 192 14.51 8.23 13.76
CA VAL A 192 13.20 8.87 13.80
C VAL A 192 12.15 8.00 13.13
N LEU A 193 12.43 7.43 11.94
CA LEU A 193 11.52 6.53 11.23
C LEU A 193 11.23 5.26 12.05
N ILE A 194 12.24 4.63 12.64
CA ILE A 194 12.07 3.46 13.51
C ILE A 194 11.20 3.81 14.73
N TYR A 195 11.49 4.91 15.41
CA TYR A 195 10.73 5.34 16.59
C TYR A 195 9.27 5.65 16.24
N PHE A 196 9.06 6.36 15.15
CA PHE A 196 7.72 6.62 14.61
C PHE A 196 6.98 5.29 14.33
N SER A 197 7.58 4.40 13.57
CA SER A 197 6.94 3.14 13.16
C SER A 197 6.49 2.32 14.36
N LEU A 198 7.31 2.27 15.42
CA LEU A 198 7.02 1.48 16.61
C LEU A 198 5.98 2.10 17.55
N LEU A 199 5.76 3.41 17.50
CA LEU A 199 5.00 4.10 18.54
C LEU A 199 3.86 5.00 18.03
N HIS A 200 3.69 5.17 16.72
CA HIS A 200 2.69 6.11 16.19
C HIS A 200 1.26 5.78 16.64
N ASP A 201 0.91 4.51 16.73
CA ASP A 201 -0.42 4.01 17.07
C ASP A 201 -0.56 3.46 18.50
N ILE A 202 0.48 3.63 19.36
CA ILE A 202 0.46 3.07 20.74
C ILE A 202 -0.68 3.61 21.61
N GLY A 203 -1.21 4.77 21.30
CA GLY A 203 -2.33 5.41 21.97
C GLY A 203 -3.70 5.11 21.36
N ARG A 204 -3.77 4.27 20.33
CA ARG A 204 -5.00 3.88 19.67
C ARG A 204 -5.75 2.85 20.52
N VAL A 205 -7.06 3.04 20.73
CA VAL A 205 -7.88 2.17 21.60
C VAL A 205 -8.89 1.33 20.84
N ASN A 206 -9.19 1.71 19.59
CA ASN A 206 -10.10 1.01 18.67
C ASN A 206 -9.78 1.36 17.23
N ASP A 207 -10.50 0.76 16.27
CA ASP A 207 -10.33 0.97 14.84
C ASP A 207 -11.24 2.07 14.25
N ASP A 208 -12.00 2.76 15.09
CA ASP A 208 -12.84 3.88 14.65
C ASP A 208 -11.99 5.04 14.13
N LYS A 209 -12.61 5.92 13.34
CA LYS A 209 -11.96 7.15 12.91
C LYS A 209 -11.63 8.01 14.12
N ASP A 210 -10.36 8.16 14.42
CA ASP A 210 -9.84 8.96 15.54
C ASP A 210 -8.69 9.85 15.06
N ASP A 211 -9.00 11.11 14.79
CA ASP A 211 -8.02 12.10 14.35
C ASP A 211 -7.13 12.60 15.53
N THR A 212 -7.27 12.04 16.72
CA THR A 212 -6.53 12.44 17.93
C THR A 212 -5.61 11.34 18.49
N HIS A 213 -5.62 10.13 17.92
CA HIS A 213 -4.82 9.02 18.46
C HIS A 213 -3.32 9.31 18.45
N GLY A 214 -2.81 10.13 17.54
CA GLY A 214 -1.41 10.56 17.56
C GLY A 214 -1.05 11.38 18.80
N GLU A 215 -1.93 12.28 19.27
CA GLU A 215 -1.76 13.01 20.53
C GLU A 215 -1.82 12.07 21.74
N LYS A 216 -2.73 11.09 21.70
CA LYS A 216 -2.83 10.06 22.75
C LYS A 216 -1.57 9.21 22.79
N SER A 217 -1.01 8.86 21.62
CA SER A 217 0.27 8.14 21.52
C SER A 217 1.41 8.89 22.18
N VAL A 218 1.59 10.18 21.87
CA VAL A 218 2.62 11.02 22.52
C VAL A 218 2.38 11.12 24.02
N SER A 219 1.14 11.31 24.47
CA SER A 219 0.80 11.36 25.89
C SER A 219 1.15 10.06 26.62
N LEU A 220 0.88 8.92 26.00
CA LEU A 220 1.19 7.60 26.55
C LEU A 220 2.71 7.36 26.60
N ILE A 221 3.44 7.75 25.55
CA ILE A 221 4.91 7.68 25.51
C ILE A 221 5.51 8.42 26.71
N HIS A 222 5.05 9.65 26.98
CA HIS A 222 5.55 10.44 28.10
C HIS A 222 5.14 9.85 29.45
N SER A 223 3.88 9.50 29.64
CA SER A 223 3.36 9.02 30.93
C SER A 223 3.99 7.68 31.36
N LYS A 224 4.30 6.81 30.41
CA LYS A 224 4.94 5.51 30.64
C LYS A 224 6.46 5.57 30.51
N GLY A 225 7.05 6.67 30.09
CA GLY A 225 8.49 6.80 29.82
C GLY A 225 8.98 5.81 28.76
N LEU A 226 8.18 5.54 27.72
CA LEU A 226 8.51 4.54 26.71
C LEU A 226 9.80 4.92 25.96
N ARG A 227 10.71 3.96 25.86
CA ARG A 227 11.94 4.07 25.10
C ARG A 227 12.17 2.77 24.34
N ILE A 228 12.73 2.90 23.15
CA ILE A 228 13.11 1.74 22.35
C ILE A 228 14.53 1.35 22.72
N LYS A 229 14.72 0.09 23.13
CA LYS A 229 16.02 -0.42 23.51
C LYS A 229 16.98 -0.39 22.31
N ASP A 230 18.23 -0.02 22.57
CA ASP A 230 19.30 0.05 21.56
C ASP A 230 19.00 1.01 20.38
N LEU A 231 18.12 1.99 20.58
CA LEU A 231 17.86 3.09 19.66
C LEU A 231 18.33 4.42 20.31
N PRO A 232 19.61 4.76 20.16
CA PRO A 232 20.16 5.97 20.77
C PRO A 232 19.69 7.22 20.01
N MET A 233 18.76 7.95 20.60
CA MET A 233 18.22 9.19 20.05
C MET A 233 18.61 10.38 20.94
N ASP A 234 18.92 11.51 20.33
CA ASP A 234 19.10 12.76 21.03
C ASP A 234 17.76 13.48 21.29
N LYS A 235 17.82 14.60 22.06
CA LYS A 235 16.61 15.36 22.40
C LYS A 235 15.89 15.93 21.17
N LYS A 236 16.61 16.27 20.12
CA LYS A 236 16.07 16.83 18.90
C LYS A 236 15.36 15.75 18.09
N GLU A 237 15.97 14.58 17.97
CA GLU A 237 15.38 13.41 17.29
C GLU A 237 14.07 12.97 17.96
N TYR A 238 14.06 12.86 19.30
CA TYR A 238 12.81 12.58 20.05
C TYR A 238 11.72 13.61 19.75
N ARG A 239 12.08 14.90 19.80
CA ARG A 239 11.12 15.96 19.54
C ARG A 239 10.56 15.91 18.12
N ILE A 240 11.40 15.63 17.12
CA ILE A 240 10.96 15.45 15.75
C ILE A 240 10.01 14.25 15.67
N ALA A 241 10.41 13.09 16.16
CA ALA A 241 9.60 11.87 16.11
C ALA A 241 8.23 12.07 16.79
N GLU A 242 8.19 12.71 17.97
CA GLU A 242 6.94 13.01 18.66
C GLU A 242 6.04 13.98 17.88
N LEU A 243 6.63 14.94 17.17
CA LEU A 243 5.89 15.85 16.30
C LEU A 243 5.26 15.08 15.13
N LEU A 244 5.99 14.17 14.50
CA LEU A 244 5.48 13.33 13.43
C LEU A 244 4.36 12.40 13.93
N ILE A 245 4.56 11.73 15.07
CA ILE A 245 3.54 10.87 15.71
C ILE A 245 2.27 11.67 16.02
N ARG A 246 2.40 12.86 16.60
CA ARG A 246 1.25 13.70 16.97
C ARG A 246 0.33 14.01 15.79
N TYR A 247 0.89 14.24 14.62
CA TYR A 247 0.15 14.74 13.47
C TYR A 247 -0.05 13.74 12.33
N HIS A 248 0.45 12.50 12.44
CA HIS A 248 0.33 11.53 11.33
C HIS A 248 -1.12 11.23 10.94
N CYS A 249 -2.05 11.23 11.90
CA CYS A 249 -3.47 10.97 11.69
C CYS A 249 -4.28 12.20 11.22
N ARG A 250 -3.64 13.38 11.12
CA ARG A 250 -4.28 14.62 10.67
C ARG A 250 -4.09 14.86 9.18
N ASP A 251 -4.88 15.79 8.63
CA ASP A 251 -4.64 16.28 7.27
C ASP A 251 -3.22 16.86 7.13
N ASP A 252 -2.63 16.70 5.96
CA ASP A 252 -1.24 17.11 5.70
C ASP A 252 -1.01 18.58 6.03
N SER A 253 -1.93 19.46 5.62
CA SER A 253 -1.85 20.91 5.89
C SER A 253 -1.78 21.27 7.38
N ILE A 254 -2.39 20.44 8.25
CA ILE A 254 -2.36 20.64 9.71
C ILE A 254 -0.98 20.27 10.25
N GLY A 255 -0.47 19.09 9.86
CA GLY A 255 0.85 18.62 10.28
C GLY A 255 1.97 19.51 9.76
N GLU A 256 1.95 19.87 8.49
CA GLU A 256 2.92 20.79 7.88
C GLU A 256 2.94 22.16 8.58
N LYS A 257 1.77 22.74 8.85
CA LYS A 257 1.66 24.00 9.59
C LYS A 257 2.24 23.89 11.00
N ALA A 258 2.01 22.79 11.69
CA ALA A 258 2.58 22.52 13.00
C ALA A 258 4.11 22.42 12.94
N ILE A 259 4.66 21.73 11.93
CA ILE A 259 6.11 21.62 11.72
C ILE A 259 6.72 22.99 11.39
N LEU A 260 6.09 23.75 10.51
CA LEU A 260 6.54 25.12 10.16
C LEU A 260 6.54 26.06 11.37
N SER A 261 5.63 25.83 12.33
CA SER A 261 5.52 26.63 13.55
C SER A 261 6.41 26.12 14.70
N ALA A 262 7.05 24.93 14.52
CA ALA A 262 7.85 24.31 15.58
C ALA A 262 9.05 25.21 15.93
N PRO A 263 9.24 25.57 17.23
CA PRO A 263 10.38 26.37 17.65
C PRO A 263 11.69 25.56 17.61
N GLY A 264 12.82 26.25 17.44
CA GLY A 264 14.17 25.67 17.49
C GLY A 264 14.56 24.85 16.24
N LEU A 265 13.82 24.94 15.14
CA LEU A 265 14.18 24.42 13.84
C LEU A 265 14.38 25.57 12.86
N SER A 266 15.47 25.55 12.11
CA SER A 266 15.70 26.43 10.97
C SER A 266 14.73 26.11 9.82
N GLN A 267 14.60 26.99 8.83
CA GLN A 267 13.71 26.74 7.68
C GLN A 267 14.13 25.50 6.89
N LYS A 268 15.45 25.27 6.73
CA LYS A 268 15.96 24.07 6.09
C LYS A 268 15.58 22.79 6.85
N GLU A 269 15.69 22.82 8.18
CA GLU A 269 15.30 21.70 9.01
C GLU A 269 13.79 21.45 8.98
N LYS A 270 12.98 22.51 8.95
CA LYS A 270 11.52 22.39 8.83
C LYS A 270 11.12 21.73 7.50
N ALA A 271 11.74 22.13 6.39
CA ALA A 271 11.51 21.49 5.09
C ALA A 271 11.89 19.99 5.13
N HIS A 272 13.02 19.66 5.75
CA HIS A 272 13.44 18.27 5.94
C HIS A 272 12.48 17.47 6.84
N VAL A 273 12.02 18.05 7.93
CA VAL A 273 11.03 17.40 8.83
C VAL A 273 9.68 17.20 8.14
N ILE A 274 9.24 18.13 7.26
CA ILE A 274 8.06 17.91 6.42
C ILE A 274 8.27 16.72 5.49
N HIS A 275 9.45 16.60 4.90
CA HIS A 275 9.76 15.44 4.06
C HIS A 275 9.70 14.13 4.86
N LEU A 276 10.30 14.06 6.05
CA LEU A 276 10.16 12.92 6.95
C LEU A 276 8.70 12.64 7.34
N TYR A 277 7.91 13.68 7.56
CA TYR A 277 6.48 13.56 7.83
C TYR A 277 5.75 12.87 6.68
N HIS A 278 6.05 13.27 5.45
CA HIS A 278 5.48 12.65 4.26
C HIS A 278 5.89 11.17 4.14
N ILE A 279 7.17 10.84 4.40
CA ILE A 279 7.63 9.45 4.43
C ILE A 279 6.86 8.64 5.48
N CYS A 280 6.77 9.13 6.71
CA CYS A 280 6.04 8.45 7.79
C CYS A 280 4.58 8.17 7.43
N LYS A 281 3.89 9.17 6.88
CA LYS A 281 2.49 9.03 6.45
C LYS A 281 2.33 8.08 5.26
N ASP A 282 3.32 8.03 4.38
CA ASP A 282 3.29 7.10 3.25
C ASP A 282 3.51 5.66 3.71
N MET A 283 4.43 5.42 4.63
CA MET A 283 4.69 4.07 5.15
C MET A 283 3.51 3.53 5.95
N ASP A 284 2.86 4.34 6.76
CA ASP A 284 1.58 4.02 7.41
C ASP A 284 0.45 3.83 6.38
N GLY A 285 0.35 4.77 5.43
CA GLY A 285 -0.67 4.76 4.38
C GLY A 285 -0.59 3.56 3.44
N LEU A 286 0.61 3.06 3.12
CA LEU A 286 0.83 1.88 2.28
C LEU A 286 0.16 0.62 2.87
N ASP A 287 0.14 0.48 4.19
CA ASP A 287 -0.48 -0.66 4.84
C ASP A 287 -2.02 -0.70 4.70
N ARG A 288 -2.65 0.39 4.22
CA ARG A 288 -4.09 0.41 3.88
C ARG A 288 -4.45 -0.53 2.74
N ILE A 289 -3.46 -1.08 2.02
CA ILE A 289 -3.69 -2.11 0.99
C ILE A 289 -4.42 -3.34 1.57
N ARG A 290 -4.25 -3.63 2.87
CA ARG A 290 -4.96 -4.71 3.58
C ARG A 290 -6.49 -4.58 3.58
N PHE A 291 -7.02 -3.36 3.37
CA PHE A 291 -8.46 -3.07 3.34
C PHE A 291 -9.02 -2.84 1.94
N ASN A 292 -8.24 -3.09 0.88
CA ASN A 292 -8.58 -2.65 -0.46
C ASN A 292 -8.81 -1.12 -0.56
N GLY A 293 -8.25 -0.34 0.37
CA GLY A 293 -8.48 1.09 0.52
C GLY A 293 -7.31 1.99 0.12
N LEU A 294 -6.25 1.42 -0.47
CA LEU A 294 -5.08 2.19 -0.86
C LEU A 294 -5.29 2.87 -2.22
N ASP A 295 -5.49 4.18 -2.21
CA ASP A 295 -5.28 5.01 -3.39
C ASP A 295 -3.83 5.50 -3.41
N TYR A 296 -2.97 4.80 -4.15
CA TYR A 296 -1.53 5.08 -4.22
C TYR A 296 -1.21 6.47 -4.78
N ARG A 297 -2.13 7.11 -5.49
CA ARG A 297 -1.97 8.49 -6.01
C ARG A 297 -1.92 9.53 -4.88
N ARG A 298 -2.39 9.16 -3.69
CA ARG A 298 -2.34 10.00 -2.48
C ARG A 298 -1.05 9.88 -1.70
N LEU A 299 -0.16 8.96 -2.07
CA LEU A 299 1.17 8.89 -1.49
C LEU A 299 1.97 10.13 -1.93
N ARG A 300 2.81 10.63 -1.04
CA ARG A 300 3.46 11.95 -1.14
C ARG A 300 4.84 11.87 -1.76
N THR A 301 5.55 10.77 -1.47
CA THR A 301 6.93 10.58 -1.90
C THR A 301 7.00 9.72 -3.16
N ASP A 302 7.98 10.00 -4.02
CA ASP A 302 8.12 9.25 -5.28
C ASP A 302 8.44 7.78 -5.02
N TYR A 303 9.33 7.49 -4.07
CA TYR A 303 9.63 6.10 -3.74
C TYR A 303 8.44 5.40 -3.06
N GLY A 304 7.69 6.10 -2.20
CA GLY A 304 6.46 5.58 -1.60
C GLY A 304 5.44 5.13 -2.66
N ARG A 305 5.28 5.89 -3.74
CA ARG A 305 4.39 5.52 -4.87
C ARG A 305 4.84 4.27 -5.62
N ARG A 306 6.10 3.89 -5.52
CA ARG A 306 6.64 2.68 -6.15
C ARG A 306 6.47 1.42 -5.30
N LEU A 307 6.12 1.54 -4.02
CA LEU A 307 6.04 0.43 -3.06
C LEU A 307 4.69 -0.31 -2.96
N PRO A 308 3.55 0.10 -3.54
CA PRO A 308 2.26 -0.53 -3.28
C PRO A 308 2.22 -2.03 -3.50
N LEU A 309 2.84 -2.55 -4.58
CA LEU A 309 2.89 -3.99 -4.83
C LEU A 309 3.76 -4.72 -3.80
N VAL A 310 4.86 -4.10 -3.37
CA VAL A 310 5.71 -4.63 -2.29
C VAL A 310 4.94 -4.66 -0.97
N ALA A 311 4.24 -3.56 -0.62
CA ALA A 311 3.41 -3.51 0.58
C ALA A 311 2.36 -4.62 0.59
N GLY A 312 1.76 -4.91 -0.57
CA GLY A 312 0.83 -6.02 -0.73
C GLY A 312 1.46 -7.38 -0.48
N ALA A 313 2.67 -7.60 -0.99
CA ALA A 313 3.41 -8.85 -0.77
C ALA A 313 3.79 -9.07 0.71
N LEU A 314 3.79 -8.02 1.53
CA LEU A 314 4.05 -8.12 2.97
C LEU A 314 2.80 -8.46 3.80
N LEU A 315 1.62 -8.54 3.21
CA LEU A 315 0.40 -8.92 3.93
C LEU A 315 0.40 -10.38 4.35
N ASP A 316 1.00 -11.24 3.53
CA ASP A 316 1.09 -12.66 3.80
C ASP A 316 2.30 -12.95 4.72
N GLU A 317 2.18 -13.94 5.56
CA GLU A 317 3.05 -14.52 6.57
C GLU A 317 4.55 -14.11 6.71
N PRO A 318 5.27 -13.60 5.68
CA PRO A 318 6.72 -13.37 5.77
C PRO A 318 7.15 -12.46 6.91
N VAL A 319 6.29 -11.49 7.29
CA VAL A 319 6.64 -10.47 8.30
C VAL A 319 6.71 -11.04 9.71
N VAL A 320 5.83 -11.98 10.05
CA VAL A 320 5.82 -12.62 11.39
C VAL A 320 6.87 -13.72 11.45
N HIS A 321 7.00 -14.52 10.40
CA HIS A 321 8.02 -15.57 10.32
C HIS A 321 9.45 -15.01 10.31
N ALA A 322 9.64 -13.81 9.76
CA ALA A 322 10.93 -13.13 9.78
C ALA A 322 11.47 -12.83 11.19
N LEU A 323 10.62 -12.75 12.20
CA LEU A 323 11.04 -12.51 13.58
C LEU A 323 11.62 -13.76 14.28
N ASP A 324 11.22 -14.94 13.83
CA ASP A 324 11.59 -16.23 14.42
C ASP A 324 12.61 -17.01 13.56
N MET A 325 12.86 -16.59 12.31
CA MET A 325 13.78 -17.22 11.39
C MET A 325 15.12 -16.49 11.32
N ASP A 326 16.20 -17.22 11.02
CA ASP A 326 17.43 -16.61 10.55
C ASP A 326 17.16 -15.95 9.19
N TRP A 327 17.65 -14.75 8.96
CA TRP A 327 17.36 -13.99 7.74
C TRP A 327 17.90 -14.66 6.47
N SER A 328 18.93 -15.51 6.57
CA SER A 328 19.39 -16.39 5.49
C SER A 328 18.30 -17.36 5.04
N ASP A 329 17.48 -17.85 5.97
CA ASP A 329 16.35 -18.72 5.70
C ASP A 329 15.20 -17.97 5.00
N ILE A 330 15.00 -16.70 5.32
CA ILE A 330 13.98 -15.86 4.68
C ILE A 330 14.33 -15.61 3.21
N ILE A 331 15.58 -15.31 2.90
CA ILE A 331 16.04 -15.13 1.52
C ILE A 331 15.94 -16.46 0.74
N SER A 332 16.29 -17.58 1.36
CA SER A 332 16.18 -18.89 0.72
C SER A 332 14.72 -19.31 0.49
N THR A 333 13.83 -19.10 1.46
CA THR A 333 12.41 -19.44 1.36
C THR A 333 11.70 -18.61 0.29
N VAL A 334 12.05 -17.33 0.16
CA VAL A 334 11.50 -16.48 -0.91
C VAL A 334 12.10 -16.81 -2.28
N SER A 335 13.35 -17.35 -2.33
CA SER A 335 13.97 -17.83 -3.56
C SER A 335 13.51 -19.22 -3.98
N ASP A 336 13.19 -20.14 -3.05
CA ASP A 336 12.78 -21.52 -3.31
C ASP A 336 11.31 -21.68 -3.70
N ASN A 337 10.43 -20.78 -3.29
CA ASN A 337 9.06 -20.73 -3.79
C ASN A 337 8.99 -20.38 -5.30
N GLY A 338 10.07 -20.50 -6.03
CA GLY A 338 10.35 -20.18 -7.43
C GLY A 338 10.44 -21.36 -8.39
N LYS A 339 10.19 -22.61 -7.93
CA LYS A 339 10.16 -23.79 -8.80
C LYS A 339 8.75 -24.23 -9.14
#